data_26f05203c99d86bbfaea16206516318c
#
_entry.id   26f05203c99d86bbfaea16206516318c
#
_cell.length_a   1.000
_cell.length_b   1.000
_cell.length_c   1.000
_cell.angle_alpha   90.00
_cell.angle_beta   90.00
_cell.angle_gamma   90.00
#
_symmetry.space_group_name_H-M   'P 1'
#
loop_
_entity.id
_entity.type
_entity.pdbx_description
1 polymer ?
#
loop_
_entity_poly.entity_id
_entity_poly.type
_entity_poly.pdbx_seq_one_letter_code
_entity_poly.pdbx_strand_id
1 'polypeptide(L)'
;MTPMEQSNCQTDNGNVLDELLKASRILADDTYQVPPQIMWVDNSTIATLGNFSASTGKAKSRKTFNVSAIVAASLGNKQVLKYRACLPEGKRKILYIDTEQSRYHCHVVMQRILRLAGVPQDVNTANLVFYGLREYHPTMRLQLIEHALQKETGCGLVVIDGIRDLMLDINDPSESVSIINKLMQWSSIYNLHIHCVLHLNKSDDNVRGHIGTELNNKAETVLVIAKSQTLANASEVKSLSLRDREFEPFAFKIDEEGMPVDIYDYEFGKKDGKASKMTIGDITEEQHEKALEVAFQDKVVSGYEHMLTALSKGYGEIGFARGRTTLSKLLTYLLTNKKVVKLASNEYCLPKNYPSLPLIDEDT
;
A
#
# COMPACT_ATOMS: atom_id res chain seq x y z
N MET A 1 56.07 -6.25 -14.38
CA MET A 1 55.64 -5.49 -13.17
C MET A 1 56.70 -5.60 -12.12
N THR A 2 57.28 -4.51 -11.72
CA THR A 2 58.30 -4.45 -10.70
C THR A 2 57.71 -4.52 -9.28
N PRO A 3 58.43 -4.96 -8.24
CA PRO A 3 57.91 -5.04 -6.87
C PRO A 3 57.33 -3.70 -6.32
N MET A 4 57.73 -2.57 -6.87
CA MET A 4 57.20 -1.25 -6.50
C MET A 4 55.77 -0.97 -7.05
N GLU A 5 55.37 -1.55 -8.20
CA GLU A 5 54.01 -1.35 -8.74
C GLU A 5 52.98 -2.19 -7.98
N GLN A 6 53.35 -3.34 -7.40
CA GLN A 6 52.49 -4.14 -6.56
C GLN A 6 52.24 -3.53 -5.16
N SER A 7 53.24 -2.82 -4.62
CA SER A 7 53.08 -2.19 -3.30
C SER A 7 52.18 -0.92 -3.33
N ASN A 8 52.24 -0.12 -4.39
CA ASN A 8 51.37 1.05 -4.55
C ASN A 8 49.90 0.72 -4.76
N CYS A 9 49.61 -0.39 -5.46
CA CYS A 9 48.23 -0.83 -5.66
C CYS A 9 47.60 -1.42 -4.39
N GLN A 10 48.41 -2.08 -3.51
CA GLN A 10 47.93 -2.60 -2.23
C GLN A 10 47.75 -1.52 -1.15
N THR A 11 48.56 -0.48 -1.13
CA THR A 11 48.46 0.65 -0.19
C THR A 11 47.25 1.54 -0.49
N ASP A 12 46.89 1.71 -1.77
CA ASP A 12 45.73 2.51 -2.16
C ASP A 12 44.39 1.81 -1.82
N ASN A 13 44.31 0.49 -2.01
CA ASN A 13 43.18 -0.30 -1.59
C ASN A 13 42.99 -0.38 -0.07
N GLY A 14 44.09 -0.42 0.70
CA GLY A 14 44.05 -0.42 2.18
C GLY A 14 43.44 0.86 2.75
N ASN A 15 43.85 2.01 2.24
CA ASN A 15 43.30 3.31 2.63
C ASN A 15 41.79 3.43 2.32
N VAL A 16 41.33 2.97 1.17
CA VAL A 16 39.92 3.00 0.81
C VAL A 16 39.09 2.11 1.73
N LEU A 17 39.58 0.91 2.07
CA LEU A 17 38.88 0.00 2.98
C LEU A 17 38.83 0.55 4.41
N ASP A 18 39.88 1.20 4.88
CA ASP A 18 39.91 1.83 6.20
C ASP A 18 38.92 3.01 6.28
N GLU A 19 38.81 3.82 5.23
CA GLU A 19 37.84 4.90 5.15
C GLU A 19 36.40 4.36 5.15
N LEU A 20 36.12 3.30 4.35
CA LEU A 20 34.82 2.66 4.32
C LEU A 20 34.45 2.04 5.67
N LEU A 21 35.42 1.38 6.32
CA LEU A 21 35.21 0.79 7.64
C LEU A 21 34.93 1.87 8.70
N LYS A 22 35.68 3.00 8.66
CA LYS A 22 35.44 4.15 9.52
C LYS A 22 34.07 4.77 9.31
N ALA A 23 33.65 4.92 8.05
CA ALA A 23 32.32 5.45 7.70
C ALA A 23 31.18 4.51 8.09
N SER A 24 31.44 3.21 8.17
CA SER A 24 30.45 2.18 8.56
C SER A 24 30.33 1.98 10.07
N ARG A 25 31.22 2.60 10.86
CA ARG A 25 31.25 2.42 12.31
C ARG A 25 30.07 3.15 12.95
N ILE A 26 29.32 2.45 13.80
CA ILE A 26 28.25 3.00 14.63
C ILE A 26 28.78 3.19 16.05
N LEU A 27 28.62 4.39 16.59
CA LEU A 27 29.06 4.73 17.93
C LEU A 27 27.86 4.86 18.87
N ALA A 28 28.08 4.63 20.18
CA ALA A 28 27.00 4.69 21.17
C ALA A 28 26.42 6.10 21.37
N ASP A 29 27.20 7.12 21.04
CA ASP A 29 26.85 8.54 21.11
C ASP A 29 26.35 9.12 19.76
N ASP A 30 26.28 8.31 18.71
CA ASP A 30 25.69 8.73 17.44
C ASP A 30 24.20 9.05 17.60
N THR A 31 23.75 10.07 16.89
CA THR A 31 22.34 10.47 16.85
C THR A 31 21.78 10.20 15.46
N TYR A 32 20.79 9.32 15.37
CA TYR A 32 20.11 9.01 14.11
C TYR A 32 18.68 9.51 14.12
N GLN A 33 18.25 10.06 12.99
CA GLN A 33 16.84 10.36 12.78
C GLN A 33 16.06 9.07 12.55
N VAL A 34 14.89 8.95 13.19
CA VAL A 34 13.99 7.83 12.91
C VAL A 34 13.56 7.90 11.43
N PRO A 35 13.73 6.80 10.67
CA PRO A 35 13.29 6.78 9.26
C PRO A 35 11.83 7.17 9.14
N PRO A 36 11.47 8.10 8.24
CA PRO A 36 10.09 8.50 8.04
C PRO A 36 9.21 7.32 7.65
N GLN A 37 8.17 7.07 8.44
CA GLN A 37 7.10 6.15 8.07
C GLN A 37 6.25 6.81 6.98
N ILE A 38 5.99 6.11 5.90
CA ILE A 38 5.31 6.69 4.72
C ILE A 38 3.99 6.01 4.38
N MET A 39 3.74 4.80 4.92
CA MET A 39 2.51 4.08 4.63
C MET A 39 2.08 3.17 5.78
N TRP A 40 0.76 3.09 5.98
CA TRP A 40 0.13 2.31 7.04
C TRP A 40 -1.10 1.57 6.51
N VAL A 41 -1.40 0.43 7.15
CA VAL A 41 -2.72 -0.21 7.14
C VAL A 41 -3.25 -0.12 8.56
N ASP A 42 -4.38 0.54 8.75
CA ASP A 42 -4.91 0.92 10.06
C ASP A 42 -3.83 1.70 10.87
N ASN A 43 -3.30 1.10 11.94
CA ASN A 43 -2.23 1.68 12.76
C ASN A 43 -0.89 0.95 12.61
N SER A 44 -0.77 0.04 11.65
CA SER A 44 0.46 -0.73 11.42
C SER A 44 1.27 -0.13 10.29
N THR A 45 2.53 0.19 10.55
CA THR A 45 3.46 0.71 9.55
C THR A 45 3.85 -0.40 8.59
N ILE A 46 3.63 -0.19 7.29
CA ILE A 46 3.97 -1.16 6.24
C ILE A 46 5.09 -0.69 5.32
N ALA A 47 5.46 0.59 5.38
CA ALA A 47 6.56 1.14 4.61
C ALA A 47 7.22 2.34 5.31
N THR A 48 8.57 2.32 5.34
CA THR A 48 9.43 3.41 5.81
C THR A 48 10.47 3.75 4.72
N LEU A 49 10.97 4.98 4.72
CA LEU A 49 12.10 5.32 3.83
C LEU A 49 13.35 4.54 4.22
N GLY A 50 14.18 4.20 3.25
CA GLY A 50 15.39 3.39 3.44
C GLY A 50 15.12 1.87 3.51
N ASN A 51 13.89 1.41 3.32
CA ASN A 51 13.50 0.01 3.36
C ASN A 51 12.78 -0.45 2.08
N PHE A 52 12.44 -1.73 2.02
CA PHE A 52 11.64 -2.27 0.93
C PHE A 52 10.59 -3.26 1.45
N SER A 53 9.54 -3.43 0.67
CA SER A 53 8.41 -4.33 0.94
C SER A 53 8.00 -5.10 -0.31
N ALA A 54 7.13 -6.08 -0.17
CA ALA A 54 6.63 -6.84 -1.30
C ALA A 54 5.13 -7.12 -1.22
N SER A 55 4.48 -7.16 -2.39
CA SER A 55 3.17 -7.77 -2.60
C SER A 55 3.32 -9.08 -3.33
N THR A 56 2.80 -10.16 -2.77
CA THR A 56 2.86 -11.49 -3.36
C THR A 56 1.48 -12.13 -3.48
N GLY A 57 1.34 -13.14 -4.32
CA GLY A 57 0.08 -13.84 -4.52
C GLY A 57 0.08 -14.67 -5.80
N LYS A 58 -0.85 -15.63 -5.92
CA LYS A 58 -1.01 -16.47 -7.11
C LYS A 58 -1.31 -15.62 -8.36
N ALA A 59 -1.07 -16.16 -9.53
CA ALA A 59 -1.45 -15.50 -10.78
C ALA A 59 -2.94 -15.14 -10.78
N LYS A 60 -3.27 -13.95 -11.31
CA LYS A 60 -4.65 -13.42 -11.37
C LYS A 60 -5.30 -13.17 -9.99
N SER A 61 -4.53 -13.03 -8.90
CA SER A 61 -5.05 -12.65 -7.57
C SER A 61 -5.32 -11.15 -7.42
N ARG A 62 -5.19 -10.36 -8.48
CA ARG A 62 -5.40 -8.89 -8.50
C ARG A 62 -4.33 -8.09 -7.76
N LYS A 63 -3.07 -8.58 -7.71
CA LYS A 63 -1.94 -7.85 -7.14
C LYS A 63 -1.82 -6.44 -7.71
N THR A 64 -1.89 -6.28 -9.04
CA THR A 64 -1.76 -4.98 -9.70
C THR A 64 -2.87 -3.99 -9.29
N PHE A 65 -4.08 -4.46 -8.97
CA PHE A 65 -5.14 -3.61 -8.39
C PHE A 65 -4.79 -3.16 -6.98
N ASN A 66 -4.28 -4.08 -6.16
CA ASN A 66 -3.79 -3.76 -4.82
C ASN A 66 -2.64 -2.74 -4.85
N VAL A 67 -1.66 -2.95 -5.73
CA VAL A 67 -0.52 -2.03 -5.91
C VAL A 67 -0.99 -0.68 -6.47
N SER A 68 -1.99 -0.66 -7.37
CA SER A 68 -2.60 0.60 -7.83
C SER A 68 -3.18 1.42 -6.65
N ALA A 69 -3.80 0.77 -5.67
CA ALA A 69 -4.31 1.44 -4.46
C ALA A 69 -3.17 1.98 -3.58
N ILE A 70 -2.08 1.20 -3.39
CA ILE A 70 -0.87 1.64 -2.67
C ILE A 70 -0.28 2.90 -3.32
N VAL A 71 -0.10 2.88 -4.64
CA VAL A 71 0.48 4.00 -5.40
C VAL A 71 -0.44 5.21 -5.38
N ALA A 72 -1.75 5.00 -5.53
CA ALA A 72 -2.73 6.08 -5.49
C ALA A 72 -2.82 6.75 -4.12
N ALA A 73 -2.75 5.97 -3.03
CA ALA A 73 -2.68 6.50 -1.66
C ALA A 73 -1.45 7.39 -1.49
N SER A 74 -0.28 6.93 -2.00
CA SER A 74 0.98 7.66 -1.94
C SER A 74 0.97 8.92 -2.81
N LEU A 75 0.42 8.85 -4.03
CA LEU A 75 0.33 9.98 -4.95
C LEU A 75 -0.55 11.11 -4.38
N GLY A 76 -1.68 10.74 -3.77
CA GLY A 76 -2.63 11.67 -3.16
C GLY A 76 -2.27 12.07 -1.72
N ASN A 77 -1.29 11.44 -1.06
CA ASN A 77 -1.08 11.53 0.40
C ASN A 77 -2.38 11.37 1.16
N LYS A 78 -3.13 10.31 0.86
CA LYS A 78 -4.47 10.06 1.39
C LYS A 78 -4.70 8.58 1.68
N GLN A 79 -5.90 8.25 2.07
CA GLN A 79 -6.34 6.86 2.19
C GLN A 79 -6.97 6.37 0.87
N VAL A 80 -6.56 5.18 0.42
CA VAL A 80 -7.18 4.42 -0.68
C VAL A 80 -7.25 2.97 -0.24
N LEU A 81 -8.41 2.35 -0.26
CA LEU A 81 -8.68 1.12 0.47
C LEU A 81 -8.25 1.30 1.94
N LYS A 82 -7.63 0.29 2.54
CA LYS A 82 -7.05 0.38 3.89
C LYS A 82 -5.66 1.03 3.94
N TYR A 83 -5.09 1.42 2.80
CA TYR A 83 -3.78 2.05 2.75
C TYR A 83 -3.89 3.55 3.00
N ARG A 84 -3.27 4.03 4.07
CA ARG A 84 -3.04 5.45 4.32
C ARG A 84 -1.58 5.75 4.03
N ALA A 85 -1.30 6.75 3.20
CA ALA A 85 0.07 7.14 2.87
C ALA A 85 0.31 8.63 3.12
N CYS A 86 1.58 8.97 3.45
CA CYS A 86 2.05 10.32 3.63
C CYS A 86 3.54 10.40 3.26
N LEU A 87 3.81 10.71 2.00
CA LEU A 87 5.18 10.95 1.53
C LEU A 87 5.65 12.33 2.01
N PRO A 88 6.87 12.45 2.59
CA PRO A 88 7.42 13.73 3.04
C PRO A 88 7.58 14.74 1.90
N GLU A 89 7.61 16.01 2.25
CA GLU A 89 7.99 17.06 1.33
C GLU A 89 9.41 16.79 0.76
N GLY A 90 9.61 17.02 -0.53
CA GLY A 90 10.86 16.67 -1.23
C GLY A 90 11.00 15.18 -1.61
N LYS A 91 10.08 14.30 -1.16
CA LYS A 91 10.02 12.87 -1.48
C LYS A 91 8.67 12.46 -2.10
N ARG A 92 8.00 13.38 -2.80
CA ARG A 92 6.64 13.21 -3.33
C ARG A 92 6.57 12.40 -4.63
N LYS A 93 7.70 12.22 -5.32
CA LYS A 93 7.73 11.52 -6.59
C LYS A 93 7.64 10.01 -6.39
N ILE A 94 6.87 9.37 -7.26
CA ILE A 94 6.69 7.91 -7.33
C ILE A 94 7.21 7.45 -8.67
N LEU A 95 8.07 6.43 -8.65
CA LEU A 95 8.58 5.78 -9.83
C LEU A 95 7.95 4.39 -9.94
N TYR A 96 7.16 4.15 -10.98
CA TYR A 96 6.56 2.85 -11.26
C TYR A 96 7.27 2.18 -12.42
N ILE A 97 7.76 0.98 -12.22
CA ILE A 97 8.51 0.19 -13.20
C ILE A 97 7.77 -1.13 -13.41
N ASP A 98 7.21 -1.32 -14.60
CA ASP A 98 6.53 -2.54 -15.00
C ASP A 98 7.42 -3.34 -15.96
N THR A 99 7.67 -4.60 -15.63
CA THR A 99 8.53 -5.50 -16.42
C THR A 99 7.75 -6.58 -17.17
N GLU A 100 6.45 -6.72 -16.90
CA GLU A 100 5.61 -7.80 -17.41
C GLU A 100 4.63 -7.36 -18.49
N GLN A 101 4.02 -6.17 -18.35
CA GLN A 101 2.87 -5.76 -19.14
C GLN A 101 3.25 -5.02 -20.42
N SER A 102 2.37 -5.09 -21.43
CA SER A 102 2.51 -4.25 -22.62
C SER A 102 2.25 -2.78 -22.29
N ARG A 103 2.75 -1.86 -23.13
CA ARG A 103 2.55 -0.41 -22.95
C ARG A 103 1.08 -0.01 -22.77
N TYR A 104 0.18 -0.66 -23.51
CA TYR A 104 -1.26 -0.43 -23.35
C TYR A 104 -1.74 -0.77 -21.94
N HIS A 105 -1.38 -1.94 -21.41
CA HIS A 105 -1.79 -2.35 -20.06
C HIS A 105 -1.10 -1.51 -18.97
N CYS A 106 0.16 -1.12 -19.16
CA CYS A 106 0.82 -0.15 -18.28
C CYS A 106 0.05 1.18 -18.24
N HIS A 107 -0.41 1.66 -19.39
CA HIS A 107 -1.24 2.87 -19.46
C HIS A 107 -2.57 2.69 -18.72
N VAL A 108 -3.25 1.54 -18.84
CA VAL A 108 -4.47 1.24 -18.08
C VAL A 108 -4.22 1.23 -16.57
N VAL A 109 -3.09 0.68 -16.12
CA VAL A 109 -2.68 0.73 -14.70
C VAL A 109 -2.45 2.17 -14.25
N MET A 110 -1.74 2.97 -15.03
CA MET A 110 -1.51 4.39 -14.75
C MET A 110 -2.82 5.16 -14.63
N GLN A 111 -3.75 4.98 -15.58
CA GLN A 111 -5.08 5.60 -15.56
C GLN A 111 -5.86 5.24 -14.27
N ARG A 112 -5.83 3.97 -13.86
CA ARG A 112 -6.43 3.52 -12.60
C ARG A 112 -5.81 4.22 -11.40
N ILE A 113 -4.49 4.32 -11.34
CA ILE A 113 -3.77 5.01 -10.25
C ILE A 113 -4.19 6.48 -10.18
N LEU A 114 -4.20 7.19 -11.31
CA LEU A 114 -4.59 8.60 -11.37
C LEU A 114 -6.04 8.78 -10.90
N ARG A 115 -6.97 7.94 -11.37
CA ARG A 115 -8.37 7.99 -10.97
C ARG A 115 -8.56 7.74 -9.46
N LEU A 116 -7.90 6.72 -8.89
CA LEU A 116 -7.94 6.44 -7.46
C LEU A 116 -7.32 7.57 -6.63
N ALA A 117 -6.28 8.21 -7.15
CA ALA A 117 -5.66 9.37 -6.51
C ALA A 117 -6.50 10.65 -6.60
N GLY A 118 -7.50 10.70 -7.48
CA GLY A 118 -8.30 11.90 -7.76
C GLY A 118 -7.54 12.91 -8.63
N VAL A 119 -6.59 12.43 -9.46
CA VAL A 119 -5.82 13.24 -10.41
C VAL A 119 -6.45 13.09 -11.80
N PRO A 120 -6.57 14.17 -12.60
CA PRO A 120 -7.05 14.07 -13.97
C PRO A 120 -6.24 13.07 -14.79
N GLN A 121 -6.94 12.23 -15.57
CA GLN A 121 -6.31 11.11 -16.30
C GLN A 121 -5.60 11.53 -17.60
N ASP A 122 -5.90 12.71 -18.09
CA ASP A 122 -5.35 13.34 -19.30
C ASP A 122 -4.17 14.26 -19.01
N VAL A 123 -3.76 14.39 -17.74
CA VAL A 123 -2.66 15.27 -17.33
C VAL A 123 -1.50 14.45 -16.77
N ASN A 124 -0.31 14.67 -17.37
CA ASN A 124 0.91 14.11 -16.81
C ASN A 124 1.29 14.84 -15.52
N THR A 125 1.25 14.14 -14.40
CA THR A 125 1.72 14.69 -13.12
C THR A 125 3.23 14.46 -12.95
N ALA A 126 3.95 15.48 -12.46
CA ALA A 126 5.38 15.37 -12.17
C ALA A 126 5.70 14.37 -11.04
N ASN A 127 4.69 14.00 -10.24
CA ASN A 127 4.86 13.11 -9.09
C ASN A 127 4.64 11.62 -9.41
N LEU A 128 4.27 11.26 -10.66
CA LEU A 128 4.18 9.86 -11.09
C LEU A 128 4.93 9.67 -12.39
N VAL A 129 6.04 8.95 -12.31
CA VAL A 129 6.85 8.55 -13.47
C VAL A 129 6.66 7.06 -13.68
N PHE A 130 6.29 6.65 -14.90
CA PHE A 130 5.94 5.27 -15.22
C PHE A 130 6.80 4.75 -16.38
N TYR A 131 7.52 3.65 -16.17
CA TYR A 131 8.34 2.99 -17.20
C TYR A 131 7.87 1.56 -17.46
N GLY A 132 7.55 1.23 -18.72
CA GLY A 132 7.31 -0.13 -19.19
C GLY A 132 8.61 -0.72 -19.75
N LEU A 133 9.16 -1.73 -19.07
CA LEU A 133 10.46 -2.33 -19.42
C LEU A 133 10.36 -3.74 -19.99
N ARG A 134 9.18 -4.20 -20.34
CA ARG A 134 8.93 -5.56 -20.84
C ARG A 134 9.83 -5.97 -22.01
N GLU A 135 10.10 -5.02 -22.90
CA GLU A 135 10.82 -5.26 -24.16
C GLU A 135 12.33 -5.47 -23.97
N TYR A 136 12.87 -5.16 -22.78
CA TYR A 136 14.30 -5.22 -22.51
C TYR A 136 14.71 -6.52 -21.82
N HIS A 137 15.95 -6.95 -22.09
CA HIS A 137 16.57 -8.08 -21.40
C HIS A 137 16.82 -7.78 -19.91
N PRO A 138 16.80 -8.77 -18.99
CA PRO A 138 16.98 -8.56 -17.56
C PRO A 138 18.15 -7.66 -17.17
N THR A 139 19.33 -7.89 -17.73
CA THR A 139 20.51 -7.03 -17.48
C THR A 139 20.27 -5.57 -17.87
N MET A 140 19.61 -5.33 -19.01
CA MET A 140 19.28 -3.97 -19.44
C MET A 140 18.21 -3.34 -18.54
N ARG A 141 17.24 -4.13 -18.07
CA ARG A 141 16.24 -3.64 -17.10
C ARG A 141 16.90 -3.12 -15.83
N LEU A 142 17.89 -3.86 -15.28
CA LEU A 142 18.65 -3.42 -14.11
C LEU A 142 19.38 -2.09 -14.36
N GLN A 143 20.06 -1.97 -15.50
CA GLN A 143 20.76 -0.72 -15.88
C GLN A 143 19.79 0.45 -16.03
N LEU A 144 18.62 0.23 -16.65
CA LEU A 144 17.60 1.25 -16.81
C LEU A 144 16.99 1.67 -15.46
N ILE A 145 16.79 0.74 -14.53
CA ILE A 145 16.34 1.03 -13.18
C ILE A 145 17.36 1.89 -12.43
N GLU A 146 18.64 1.49 -12.45
CA GLU A 146 19.71 2.26 -11.82
C GLU A 146 19.82 3.68 -12.40
N HIS A 147 19.75 3.80 -13.71
CA HIS A 147 19.76 5.09 -14.38
C HIS A 147 18.52 5.95 -14.02
N ALA A 148 17.34 5.34 -13.95
CA ALA A 148 16.13 6.05 -13.54
C ALA A 148 16.21 6.54 -12.09
N LEU A 149 16.74 5.73 -11.16
CA LEU A 149 16.94 6.13 -9.76
C LEU A 149 17.91 7.32 -9.61
N GLN A 150 18.94 7.38 -10.46
CA GLN A 150 19.89 8.50 -10.48
C GLN A 150 19.25 9.77 -11.07
N LYS A 151 18.43 9.63 -12.11
CA LYS A 151 17.83 10.75 -12.85
C LYS A 151 16.61 11.33 -12.14
N GLU A 152 15.74 10.47 -11.59
CA GLU A 152 14.46 10.86 -11.00
C GLU A 152 14.64 11.20 -9.51
N THR A 153 15.11 12.42 -9.25
CA THR A 153 15.29 12.91 -7.87
C THR A 153 13.97 13.17 -7.16
N GLY A 154 13.98 13.13 -5.82
CA GLY A 154 12.78 13.36 -5.01
C GLY A 154 11.80 12.18 -4.96
N CYS A 155 12.24 10.97 -5.36
CA CYS A 155 11.45 9.76 -5.19
C CYS A 155 11.32 9.38 -3.71
N GLY A 156 10.09 9.15 -3.26
CA GLY A 156 9.80 8.56 -1.96
C GLY A 156 9.36 7.11 -2.07
N LEU A 157 8.71 6.75 -3.19
CA LEU A 157 8.26 5.38 -3.45
C LEU A 157 8.71 4.94 -4.85
N VAL A 158 9.27 3.75 -4.92
CA VAL A 158 9.56 3.04 -6.18
C VAL A 158 8.77 1.74 -6.18
N VAL A 159 8.05 1.46 -7.25
CA VAL A 159 7.37 0.17 -7.46
C VAL A 159 8.08 -0.60 -8.55
N ILE A 160 8.39 -1.88 -8.30
CA ILE A 160 8.92 -2.81 -9.30
C ILE A 160 7.89 -3.94 -9.46
N ASP A 161 7.04 -3.81 -10.47
CA ASP A 161 6.00 -4.80 -10.79
C ASP A 161 6.58 -5.86 -11.74
N GLY A 162 6.91 -7.02 -11.13
CA GLY A 162 7.60 -8.12 -11.78
C GLY A 162 9.10 -8.21 -11.43
N ILE A 163 9.46 -8.16 -10.12
CA ILE A 163 10.87 -8.24 -9.69
C ILE A 163 11.61 -9.47 -10.21
N ARG A 164 10.90 -10.58 -10.41
CA ARG A 164 11.45 -11.80 -10.99
C ARG A 164 12.07 -11.58 -12.37
N ASP A 165 11.52 -10.68 -13.16
CA ASP A 165 11.96 -10.43 -14.54
C ASP A 165 13.28 -9.65 -14.64
N LEU A 166 13.88 -9.32 -13.49
CA LEU A 166 15.23 -8.76 -13.38
C LEU A 166 16.30 -9.86 -13.33
N MET A 167 15.89 -11.14 -13.28
CA MET A 167 16.77 -12.30 -13.19
C MET A 167 16.79 -13.07 -14.50
N LEU A 168 17.93 -13.68 -14.80
CA LEU A 168 18.11 -14.61 -15.92
C LEU A 168 17.57 -16.00 -15.55
N ASP A 169 17.95 -16.50 -14.37
CA ASP A 169 17.48 -17.77 -13.82
C ASP A 169 16.83 -17.56 -12.44
N ILE A 170 15.54 -17.82 -12.37
CA ILE A 170 14.76 -17.76 -11.13
C ILE A 170 15.23 -18.73 -10.04
N ASN A 171 15.90 -19.81 -10.45
CA ASN A 171 16.37 -20.85 -9.53
C ASN A 171 17.83 -20.61 -9.09
N ASP A 172 18.50 -19.59 -9.60
CA ASP A 172 19.84 -19.21 -9.16
C ASP A 172 19.79 -18.45 -7.83
N PRO A 173 20.32 -19.05 -6.73
CA PRO A 173 20.38 -18.37 -5.45
C PRO A 173 21.25 -17.11 -5.47
N SER A 174 22.32 -17.09 -6.26
CA SER A 174 23.26 -15.97 -6.31
C SER A 174 22.64 -14.74 -6.97
N GLU A 175 21.88 -14.93 -8.06
CA GLU A 175 21.11 -13.86 -8.67
C GLU A 175 20.04 -13.31 -7.70
N SER A 176 19.35 -14.19 -6.98
CA SER A 176 18.35 -13.82 -5.97
C SER A 176 18.96 -12.92 -4.89
N VAL A 177 20.09 -13.34 -4.32
CA VAL A 177 20.81 -12.56 -3.31
C VAL A 177 21.30 -11.23 -3.88
N SER A 178 21.80 -11.23 -5.13
CA SER A 178 22.26 -10.00 -5.81
C SER A 178 21.14 -8.98 -5.96
N ILE A 179 19.93 -9.40 -6.40
CA ILE A 179 18.77 -8.49 -6.54
C ILE A 179 18.37 -7.92 -5.17
N ILE A 180 18.28 -8.76 -4.14
CA ILE A 180 17.92 -8.29 -2.79
C ILE A 180 18.95 -7.29 -2.25
N ASN A 181 20.24 -7.55 -2.46
CA ASN A 181 21.29 -6.60 -2.08
C ASN A 181 21.14 -5.26 -2.82
N LYS A 182 20.78 -5.27 -4.10
CA LYS A 182 20.48 -4.05 -4.86
C LYS A 182 19.28 -3.30 -4.27
N LEU A 183 18.20 -4.00 -3.88
CA LEU A 183 17.05 -3.34 -3.24
C LEU A 183 17.44 -2.66 -1.92
N MET A 184 18.21 -3.35 -1.07
CA MET A 184 18.71 -2.77 0.18
C MET A 184 19.62 -1.56 -0.08
N GLN A 185 20.53 -1.69 -1.04
CA GLN A 185 21.44 -0.61 -1.42
C GLN A 185 20.69 0.60 -1.99
N TRP A 186 19.80 0.40 -2.96
CA TRP A 186 19.05 1.49 -3.58
C TRP A 186 18.12 2.20 -2.59
N SER A 187 17.40 1.45 -1.77
CA SER A 187 16.52 2.05 -0.76
C SER A 187 17.30 2.93 0.23
N SER A 188 18.48 2.47 0.66
CA SER A 188 19.35 3.20 1.58
C SER A 188 20.01 4.42 0.93
N ILE A 189 20.71 4.25 -0.21
CA ILE A 189 21.47 5.33 -0.88
C ILE A 189 20.54 6.48 -1.31
N TYR A 190 19.39 6.14 -1.91
CA TYR A 190 18.45 7.15 -2.40
C TYR A 190 17.44 7.60 -1.34
N ASN A 191 17.48 7.01 -0.13
CA ASN A 191 16.55 7.26 0.97
C ASN A 191 15.09 7.26 0.47
N LEU A 192 14.65 6.11 -0.06
CA LEU A 192 13.31 5.89 -0.61
C LEU A 192 12.80 4.51 -0.19
N HIS A 193 11.51 4.26 -0.38
CA HIS A 193 10.94 2.92 -0.19
C HIS A 193 10.77 2.20 -1.52
N ILE A 194 11.13 0.92 -1.60
CA ILE A 194 10.91 0.09 -2.79
C ILE A 194 9.81 -0.94 -2.50
N HIS A 195 8.74 -0.94 -3.27
CA HIS A 195 7.69 -1.95 -3.21
C HIS A 195 7.77 -2.92 -4.39
N CYS A 196 8.03 -4.18 -4.13
CA CYS A 196 8.18 -5.20 -5.16
C CYS A 196 6.92 -6.03 -5.34
N VAL A 197 6.68 -6.52 -6.56
CA VAL A 197 5.62 -7.49 -6.85
C VAL A 197 6.24 -8.82 -7.27
N LEU A 198 5.79 -9.90 -6.62
CA LEU A 198 6.24 -11.26 -6.88
C LEU A 198 5.08 -12.23 -6.95
N HIS A 199 5.17 -13.24 -7.82
CA HIS A 199 4.20 -14.34 -7.90
C HIS A 199 4.51 -15.45 -6.90
N LEU A 200 3.48 -16.03 -6.25
CA LEU A 200 3.58 -17.29 -5.50
C LEU A 200 3.71 -18.49 -6.46
N ASN A 201 4.19 -19.60 -5.92
CA ASN A 201 4.15 -20.88 -6.60
C ASN A 201 2.70 -21.28 -6.93
N LYS A 202 2.55 -22.14 -7.95
CA LYS A 202 1.23 -22.68 -8.32
C LYS A 202 0.77 -23.78 -7.37
N SER A 203 1.71 -24.56 -6.81
CA SER A 203 1.46 -25.78 -6.04
C SER A 203 1.29 -25.56 -4.54
N ASP A 204 1.87 -24.50 -4.01
CA ASP A 204 1.85 -24.19 -2.58
C ASP A 204 1.70 -22.67 -2.38
N ASP A 205 1.50 -22.24 -1.13
CA ASP A 205 1.39 -20.83 -0.77
C ASP A 205 2.77 -20.21 -0.46
N ASN A 206 3.87 -20.94 -0.77
CA ASN A 206 5.21 -20.42 -0.59
C ASN A 206 5.57 -19.42 -1.69
N VAL A 207 6.37 -18.44 -1.34
CA VAL A 207 6.86 -17.45 -2.28
C VAL A 207 7.82 -18.11 -3.28
N ARG A 208 7.62 -17.83 -4.55
CA ARG A 208 8.27 -18.56 -5.66
C ARG A 208 9.77 -18.35 -5.71
N GLY A 209 10.53 -19.48 -5.68
CA GLY A 209 11.98 -19.51 -5.88
C GLY A 209 12.78 -18.93 -4.71
N HIS A 210 14.09 -18.90 -4.85
CA HIS A 210 15.01 -18.35 -3.83
C HIS A 210 14.77 -16.88 -3.55
N ILE A 211 14.43 -16.07 -4.55
CA ILE A 211 14.12 -14.64 -4.37
C ILE A 211 12.93 -14.41 -3.44
N GLY A 212 11.96 -15.32 -3.45
CA GLY A 212 10.82 -15.21 -2.54
C GLY A 212 11.19 -15.43 -1.08
N THR A 213 12.07 -16.39 -0.81
CA THR A 213 12.61 -16.64 0.52
C THR A 213 13.43 -15.44 1.01
N GLU A 214 14.31 -14.93 0.17
CA GLU A 214 15.13 -13.76 0.50
C GLU A 214 14.28 -12.49 0.73
N LEU A 215 13.25 -12.25 -0.09
CA LEU A 215 12.29 -11.16 0.14
C LEU A 215 11.62 -11.29 1.50
N ASN A 216 11.12 -12.48 1.86
CA ASN A 216 10.44 -12.69 3.12
C ASN A 216 11.37 -12.48 4.34
N ASN A 217 12.65 -12.81 4.19
CA ASN A 217 13.65 -12.67 5.26
C ASN A 217 14.14 -11.22 5.45
N LYS A 218 14.17 -10.41 4.39
CA LYS A 218 14.83 -9.10 4.38
C LYS A 218 13.86 -7.92 4.28
N ALA A 219 12.68 -8.12 3.68
CA ALA A 219 11.69 -7.06 3.52
C ALA A 219 11.14 -6.59 4.88
N GLU A 220 10.78 -5.32 4.96
CA GLU A 220 10.07 -4.74 6.10
C GLU A 220 8.66 -5.32 6.22
N THR A 221 8.00 -5.50 5.08
CA THR A 221 6.64 -6.01 4.99
C THR A 221 6.49 -6.91 3.76
N VAL A 222 5.81 -8.04 3.91
CA VAL A 222 5.34 -8.87 2.79
C VAL A 222 3.84 -9.03 2.90
N LEU A 223 3.12 -8.53 1.88
CA LEU A 223 1.67 -8.66 1.75
C LEU A 223 1.32 -9.84 0.86
N VAL A 224 0.31 -10.61 1.24
CA VAL A 224 -0.26 -11.67 0.39
C VAL A 224 -1.62 -11.23 -0.12
N ILE A 225 -1.77 -11.26 -1.44
CA ILE A 225 -3.03 -10.99 -2.13
C ILE A 225 -3.57 -12.31 -2.67
N ALA A 226 -4.70 -12.77 -2.11
CA ALA A 226 -5.38 -14.00 -2.50
C ALA A 226 -6.76 -13.69 -3.08
N LYS A 227 -7.21 -14.53 -4.04
CA LYS A 227 -8.62 -14.48 -4.45
C LYS A 227 -9.49 -14.94 -3.29
N SER A 228 -10.58 -14.24 -3.06
CA SER A 228 -11.63 -14.72 -2.16
C SER A 228 -12.15 -16.09 -2.63
N GLN A 229 -12.34 -16.98 -1.68
CA GLN A 229 -12.99 -18.29 -1.92
C GLN A 229 -14.50 -18.19 -1.74
N THR A 230 -14.98 -17.12 -1.14
CA THR A 230 -16.37 -16.93 -0.72
C THR A 230 -17.11 -15.93 -1.60
N LEU A 231 -16.43 -14.91 -2.11
CA LEU A 231 -17.05 -13.84 -2.90
C LEU A 231 -16.39 -13.71 -4.27
N ALA A 232 -17.19 -13.81 -5.33
CA ALA A 232 -16.73 -13.57 -6.69
C ALA A 232 -16.18 -12.14 -6.83
N ASN A 233 -15.15 -11.97 -7.68
CA ASN A 233 -14.51 -10.68 -7.92
C ASN A 233 -13.87 -9.97 -6.71
N ALA A 234 -13.76 -10.64 -5.57
CA ALA A 234 -13.06 -10.15 -4.39
C ALA A 234 -11.63 -10.73 -4.25
N SER A 235 -10.80 -10.01 -3.55
CA SER A 235 -9.46 -10.43 -3.13
C SER A 235 -9.23 -10.06 -1.67
N GLU A 236 -8.52 -10.93 -0.98
CA GLU A 236 -8.10 -10.77 0.41
C GLU A 236 -6.68 -10.26 0.45
N VAL A 237 -6.38 -9.39 1.39
CA VAL A 237 -5.04 -8.88 1.69
C VAL A 237 -4.72 -9.16 3.14
N LYS A 238 -3.55 -9.79 3.37
CA LYS A 238 -3.03 -10.07 4.71
C LYS A 238 -1.51 -9.88 4.74
N SER A 239 -0.95 -9.66 5.91
CA SER A 239 0.51 -9.73 6.11
C SER A 239 0.96 -11.19 6.07
N LEU A 240 2.07 -11.47 5.39
CA LEU A 240 2.84 -12.72 5.54
C LEU A 240 3.95 -12.52 6.56
N SER A 241 4.61 -11.37 6.51
CA SER A 241 5.58 -10.90 7.49
C SER A 241 5.48 -9.39 7.61
N LEU A 242 5.67 -8.88 8.82
CA LEU A 242 5.62 -7.46 9.13
C LEU A 242 6.57 -7.18 10.29
N ARG A 243 7.42 -6.15 10.20
CA ARG A 243 8.31 -5.75 11.30
C ARG A 243 7.58 -5.01 12.42
N ASP A 244 6.49 -4.31 12.10
CA ASP A 244 5.58 -3.70 13.06
C ASP A 244 4.53 -4.74 13.53
N ARG A 245 3.57 -4.33 14.36
CA ARG A 245 2.44 -5.16 14.77
C ARG A 245 1.58 -5.53 13.55
N GLU A 246 1.02 -6.73 13.56
CA GLU A 246 0.12 -7.18 12.52
C GLU A 246 -1.14 -6.32 12.45
N PHE A 247 -1.67 -6.13 11.24
CA PHE A 247 -2.96 -5.51 10.99
C PHE A 247 -4.02 -6.60 10.71
N GLU A 248 -5.28 -6.28 10.94
CA GLU A 248 -6.40 -7.16 10.58
C GLU A 248 -6.49 -7.31 9.05
N PRO A 249 -6.57 -8.55 8.53
CA PRO A 249 -6.78 -8.77 7.11
C PRO A 249 -7.98 -7.98 6.59
N PHE A 250 -7.91 -7.52 5.35
CA PHE A 250 -9.00 -6.84 4.69
C PHE A 250 -9.27 -7.42 3.29
N ALA A 251 -10.41 -7.09 2.71
CA ALA A 251 -10.79 -7.54 1.39
C ALA A 251 -11.27 -6.36 0.53
N PHE A 252 -11.05 -6.49 -0.78
CA PHE A 252 -11.54 -5.54 -1.77
C PHE A 252 -12.17 -6.29 -2.94
N LYS A 253 -13.14 -5.66 -3.59
CA LYS A 253 -13.72 -6.13 -4.86
C LYS A 253 -13.39 -5.16 -5.99
N ILE A 254 -13.54 -5.63 -7.22
CA ILE A 254 -13.47 -4.75 -8.39
C ILE A 254 -14.90 -4.38 -8.75
N ASP A 255 -15.19 -3.09 -8.79
CA ASP A 255 -16.50 -2.55 -9.19
C ASP A 255 -16.72 -2.63 -10.70
N GLU A 256 -17.88 -2.19 -11.17
CA GLU A 256 -18.26 -2.19 -12.58
C GLU A 256 -17.39 -1.27 -13.44
N GLU A 257 -16.77 -0.27 -12.83
CA GLU A 257 -15.87 0.68 -13.48
C GLU A 257 -14.40 0.22 -13.48
N GLY A 258 -14.14 -0.99 -12.95
CA GLY A 258 -12.81 -1.58 -12.88
C GLY A 258 -11.93 -0.99 -11.78
N MET A 259 -12.52 -0.40 -10.73
CA MET A 259 -11.80 0.15 -9.60
C MET A 259 -11.83 -0.80 -8.39
N PRO A 260 -10.74 -0.92 -7.63
CA PRO A 260 -10.75 -1.64 -6.37
C PRO A 260 -11.48 -0.83 -5.29
N VAL A 261 -12.46 -1.46 -4.63
CA VAL A 261 -13.26 -0.89 -3.55
C VAL A 261 -13.26 -1.80 -2.33
N ASP A 262 -13.23 -1.23 -1.13
CA ASP A 262 -13.22 -1.98 0.13
C ASP A 262 -14.50 -2.80 0.34
N ILE A 263 -14.35 -3.95 0.99
CA ILE A 263 -15.46 -4.76 1.50
C ILE A 263 -15.37 -4.72 3.04
N TYR A 264 -16.14 -3.87 3.67
CA TYR A 264 -16.02 -3.58 5.10
C TYR A 264 -16.49 -4.70 6.03
N ASP A 265 -17.42 -5.54 5.59
CA ASP A 265 -18.01 -6.63 6.36
C ASP A 265 -17.62 -8.03 5.83
N TYR A 266 -16.46 -8.11 5.17
CA TYR A 266 -15.97 -9.37 4.63
C TYR A 266 -15.70 -10.39 5.74
N GLU A 267 -16.28 -11.59 5.59
CA GLU A 267 -16.07 -12.71 6.52
C GLU A 267 -14.98 -13.64 5.99
N PHE A 268 -13.82 -13.64 6.64
CA PHE A 268 -12.70 -14.51 6.28
C PHE A 268 -12.99 -15.97 6.66
N GLY A 269 -12.68 -16.90 5.74
CA GLY A 269 -12.66 -18.36 6.05
C GLY A 269 -14.01 -19.07 6.03
N LYS A 270 -15.13 -18.43 5.70
CA LYS A 270 -16.43 -19.09 5.52
C LYS A 270 -16.67 -19.42 4.05
N LYS A 271 -16.86 -20.70 3.72
CA LYS A 271 -17.35 -21.12 2.41
C LYS A 271 -18.86 -20.84 2.32
N ASP A 272 -19.27 -20.18 1.23
CA ASP A 272 -20.69 -19.93 0.97
C ASP A 272 -21.49 -21.24 0.91
N GLY A 273 -22.38 -21.39 1.87
CA GLY A 273 -23.42 -22.43 1.91
C GLY A 273 -24.82 -21.88 2.18
N LYS A 274 -24.98 -20.55 2.26
CA LYS A 274 -26.29 -19.88 2.42
C LYS A 274 -26.30 -18.56 1.66
N ALA A 275 -27.48 -18.19 1.14
CA ALA A 275 -27.72 -16.95 0.40
C ALA A 275 -26.93 -15.75 0.96
N SER A 276 -26.23 -15.06 0.09
CA SER A 276 -25.41 -13.87 0.39
C SER A 276 -26.22 -12.91 1.27
N LYS A 277 -25.77 -12.74 2.51
CA LYS A 277 -26.32 -11.68 3.37
C LYS A 277 -25.84 -10.34 2.81
N MET A 278 -26.76 -9.36 2.73
CA MET A 278 -26.48 -7.97 2.32
C MET A 278 -25.17 -7.47 3.00
N THR A 279 -24.24 -6.99 2.22
CA THR A 279 -22.98 -6.40 2.71
C THR A 279 -23.13 -4.87 2.87
N ILE A 280 -22.21 -4.20 3.61
CA ILE A 280 -22.25 -2.72 3.74
C ILE A 280 -22.20 -2.05 2.37
N GLY A 281 -21.46 -2.62 1.42
CA GLY A 281 -21.35 -2.10 0.05
C GLY A 281 -22.57 -2.35 -0.84
N ASP A 282 -23.52 -3.17 -0.40
CA ASP A 282 -24.77 -3.43 -1.13
C ASP A 282 -25.91 -2.50 -0.65
N ILE A 283 -25.68 -1.71 0.41
CA ILE A 283 -26.67 -0.76 0.93
C ILE A 283 -26.67 0.47 0.02
N THR A 284 -27.82 0.78 -0.57
CA THR A 284 -27.98 1.94 -1.45
C THR A 284 -27.93 3.26 -0.66
N GLU A 285 -27.70 4.38 -1.33
CA GLU A 285 -27.69 5.72 -0.71
C GLU A 285 -29.00 6.01 0.01
N GLU A 286 -30.14 5.72 -0.60
CA GLU A 286 -31.47 5.88 0.00
C GLU A 286 -31.64 5.05 1.28
N GLN A 287 -31.10 3.82 1.26
CA GLN A 287 -31.12 2.94 2.43
C GLN A 287 -30.22 3.48 3.56
N HIS A 288 -29.04 4.03 3.22
CA HIS A 288 -28.19 4.69 4.21
C HIS A 288 -28.88 5.90 4.84
N GLU A 289 -29.50 6.76 4.03
CA GLU A 289 -30.24 7.94 4.52
C GLU A 289 -31.36 7.53 5.47
N LYS A 290 -32.22 6.61 5.05
CA LYS A 290 -33.32 6.10 5.88
C LYS A 290 -32.83 5.48 7.20
N ALA A 291 -31.78 4.68 7.16
CA ALA A 291 -31.23 4.04 8.35
C ALA A 291 -30.60 5.06 9.30
N LEU A 292 -29.93 6.07 8.78
CA LEU A 292 -29.30 7.13 9.55
C LEU A 292 -30.33 8.10 10.17
N GLU A 293 -31.43 8.40 9.49
CA GLU A 293 -32.54 9.16 10.06
C GLU A 293 -33.10 8.45 11.30
N VAL A 294 -33.33 7.14 11.22
CA VAL A 294 -33.79 6.35 12.37
C VAL A 294 -32.72 6.25 13.48
N ALA A 295 -31.45 6.14 13.10
CA ALA A 295 -30.36 6.03 14.08
C ALA A 295 -30.17 7.33 14.88
N PHE A 296 -30.25 8.47 14.24
CA PHE A 296 -29.98 9.77 14.88
C PHE A 296 -31.25 10.44 15.42
N GLN A 297 -32.42 10.22 14.82
CA GLN A 297 -33.68 10.90 15.20
C GLN A 297 -33.49 12.43 15.39
N ASP A 298 -32.75 13.04 14.46
CA ASP A 298 -32.35 14.46 14.46
C ASP A 298 -31.58 14.95 15.70
N LYS A 299 -30.94 14.03 16.43
CA LYS A 299 -30.14 14.30 17.64
C LYS A 299 -28.68 13.95 17.44
N VAL A 300 -27.85 14.50 18.31
CA VAL A 300 -26.46 14.10 18.47
C VAL A 300 -26.41 12.83 19.34
N VAL A 301 -25.60 11.86 18.95
CA VAL A 301 -25.39 10.61 19.70
C VAL A 301 -24.06 10.70 20.43
N SER A 302 -24.09 10.70 21.77
CA SER A 302 -22.90 10.76 22.61
C SER A 302 -22.37 9.38 22.98
N GLY A 303 -21.10 9.13 22.70
CA GLY A 303 -20.39 7.90 23.07
C GLY A 303 -20.46 6.80 22.03
N TYR A 304 -19.35 6.06 21.93
CA TYR A 304 -19.15 5.02 20.92
C TYR A 304 -20.18 3.87 21.03
N GLU A 305 -20.46 3.37 22.22
CA GLU A 305 -21.40 2.24 22.42
C GLU A 305 -22.86 2.66 22.11
N HIS A 306 -23.24 3.90 22.46
CA HIS A 306 -24.54 4.41 22.09
C HIS A 306 -24.68 4.59 20.58
N MET A 307 -23.59 5.01 19.91
CA MET A 307 -23.57 5.09 18.46
C MET A 307 -23.74 3.72 17.79
N LEU A 308 -23.08 2.67 18.28
CA LEU A 308 -23.29 1.32 17.77
C LEU A 308 -24.73 0.82 18.00
N THR A 309 -25.32 1.16 19.15
CA THR A 309 -26.72 0.83 19.46
C THR A 309 -27.69 1.55 18.52
N ALA A 310 -27.44 2.84 18.25
CA ALA A 310 -28.24 3.65 17.32
C ALA A 310 -28.15 3.08 15.90
N LEU A 311 -26.96 2.73 15.44
CA LEU A 311 -26.76 2.06 14.14
C LEU A 311 -27.46 0.70 14.08
N SER A 312 -27.39 -0.10 15.13
CA SER A 312 -28.09 -1.38 15.20
C SER A 312 -29.60 -1.21 14.97
N LYS A 313 -30.20 -0.19 15.61
CA LYS A 313 -31.61 0.14 15.44
C LYS A 313 -31.92 0.60 14.02
N GLY A 314 -31.22 1.64 13.54
CA GLY A 314 -31.51 2.23 12.22
C GLY A 314 -31.29 1.27 11.07
N TYR A 315 -30.17 0.55 11.06
CA TYR A 315 -29.86 -0.42 10.01
C TYR A 315 -30.67 -1.72 10.11
N GLY A 316 -31.19 -2.03 11.31
CA GLY A 316 -32.15 -3.12 11.49
C GLY A 316 -33.46 -2.92 10.69
N GLU A 317 -33.93 -1.66 10.58
CA GLU A 317 -35.14 -1.31 9.82
C GLU A 317 -35.03 -1.57 8.32
N ILE A 318 -33.81 -1.52 7.76
CA ILE A 318 -33.54 -1.84 6.35
C ILE A 318 -33.13 -3.30 6.12
N GLY A 319 -33.28 -4.17 7.17
CA GLY A 319 -32.93 -5.57 7.10
C GLY A 319 -31.42 -5.88 7.28
N PHE A 320 -30.61 -4.87 7.63
CA PHE A 320 -29.19 -5.06 7.93
C PHE A 320 -28.94 -5.24 9.43
N ALA A 321 -29.52 -6.28 10.01
CA ALA A 321 -29.28 -6.63 11.42
C ALA A 321 -27.92 -7.35 11.57
N ARG A 322 -26.96 -6.74 12.27
CA ARG A 322 -25.58 -7.23 12.43
C ARG A 322 -25.08 -7.13 13.85
N GLY A 323 -24.09 -7.96 14.18
CA GLY A 323 -23.41 -7.91 15.47
C GLY A 323 -22.45 -6.72 15.61
N ARG A 324 -21.96 -6.50 16.84
CA ARG A 324 -21.12 -5.38 17.26
C ARG A 324 -19.91 -5.14 16.33
N THR A 325 -19.20 -6.19 15.94
CA THR A 325 -18.01 -6.08 15.06
C THR A 325 -18.35 -5.50 13.70
N THR A 326 -19.45 -5.93 13.08
CA THR A 326 -19.89 -5.41 11.76
C THR A 326 -20.41 -3.98 11.89
N LEU A 327 -21.10 -3.64 12.99
CA LEU A 327 -21.56 -2.27 13.25
C LEU A 327 -20.39 -1.31 13.48
N SER A 328 -19.31 -1.75 14.11
CA SER A 328 -18.06 -0.98 14.21
C SER A 328 -17.46 -0.69 12.84
N LYS A 329 -17.40 -1.69 11.95
CA LYS A 329 -16.97 -1.52 10.56
C LYS A 329 -17.89 -0.58 9.77
N LEU A 330 -19.19 -0.69 9.99
CA LEU A 330 -20.19 0.21 9.40
C LEU A 330 -19.97 1.66 9.87
N LEU A 331 -19.72 1.89 11.15
CA LEU A 331 -19.40 3.23 11.64
C LEU A 331 -18.13 3.81 10.99
N THR A 332 -17.10 2.99 10.85
CA THR A 332 -15.88 3.39 10.13
C THR A 332 -16.19 3.78 8.67
N TYR A 333 -16.99 2.97 7.98
CA TYR A 333 -17.44 3.29 6.62
C TYR A 333 -18.18 4.64 6.56
N LEU A 334 -19.13 4.87 7.46
CA LEU A 334 -19.93 6.10 7.49
C LEU A 334 -19.09 7.35 7.78
N LEU A 335 -18.09 7.24 8.65
CA LEU A 335 -17.14 8.32 8.94
C LEU A 335 -16.23 8.60 7.75
N THR A 336 -15.68 7.56 7.12
CA THR A 336 -14.78 7.68 5.95
C THR A 336 -15.50 8.31 4.76
N ASN A 337 -16.78 7.95 4.54
CA ASN A 337 -17.60 8.50 3.46
C ASN A 337 -18.38 9.78 3.86
N LYS A 338 -18.02 10.39 4.98
CA LYS A 338 -18.62 11.64 5.48
C LYS A 338 -20.15 11.60 5.62
N LYS A 339 -20.73 10.41 5.80
CA LYS A 339 -22.16 10.23 6.07
C LYS A 339 -22.52 10.50 7.54
N VAL A 340 -21.53 10.36 8.41
CA VAL A 340 -21.58 10.71 9.83
C VAL A 340 -20.33 11.52 10.15
N VAL A 341 -20.46 12.51 11.04
CA VAL A 341 -19.36 13.34 11.53
C VAL A 341 -19.14 13.03 13.01
N LYS A 342 -17.87 12.85 13.40
CA LYS A 342 -17.46 12.72 14.80
C LYS A 342 -16.95 14.06 15.30
N LEU A 343 -17.54 14.56 16.39
CA LEU A 343 -17.14 15.79 17.07
C LEU A 343 -16.02 15.53 18.09
N ALA A 344 -15.32 16.59 18.51
CA ALA A 344 -14.23 16.50 19.48
C ALA A 344 -14.65 15.94 20.86
N SER A 345 -15.92 16.09 21.21
CA SER A 345 -16.55 15.60 22.46
C SER A 345 -16.89 14.10 22.45
N ASN A 346 -16.38 13.32 21.48
CA ASN A 346 -16.78 11.91 21.25
C ASN A 346 -18.29 11.74 20.96
N GLU A 347 -18.86 12.73 20.30
CA GLU A 347 -20.24 12.78 19.84
C GLU A 347 -20.29 12.56 18.33
N TYR A 348 -21.43 12.10 17.84
CA TYR A 348 -21.66 11.82 16.41
C TYR A 348 -22.91 12.56 15.96
N CYS A 349 -22.86 13.14 14.76
CA CYS A 349 -24.02 13.81 14.14
C CYS A 349 -24.06 13.54 12.63
N LEU A 350 -25.20 13.83 12.02
CA LEU A 350 -25.32 13.89 10.57
C LEU A 350 -24.63 15.15 10.04
N PRO A 351 -24.07 15.15 8.82
CA PRO A 351 -23.43 16.34 8.23
C PRO A 351 -24.35 17.57 8.20
N LYS A 352 -25.65 17.38 7.95
CA LYS A 352 -26.67 18.46 7.97
C LYS A 352 -26.85 19.12 9.34
N ASN A 353 -26.48 18.43 10.41
CA ASN A 353 -26.59 18.89 11.80
C ASN A 353 -25.23 19.30 12.39
N TYR A 354 -24.19 19.37 11.55
CA TYR A 354 -22.89 19.85 11.98
C TYR A 354 -22.99 21.34 12.33
N PRO A 355 -22.61 21.78 13.55
CA PRO A 355 -22.65 23.19 13.91
C PRO A 355 -21.82 23.98 12.90
N SER A 356 -22.44 24.88 12.16
CA SER A 356 -21.70 25.80 11.29
C SER A 356 -20.73 26.58 12.18
N LEU A 357 -19.44 26.50 11.88
CA LEU A 357 -18.44 27.39 12.44
C LEU A 357 -18.95 28.81 12.21
N PRO A 358 -18.93 29.71 13.23
CA PRO A 358 -19.23 31.10 13.01
C PRO A 358 -18.28 31.59 11.91
N LEU A 359 -18.85 32.20 10.87
CA LEU A 359 -18.08 32.93 9.86
C LEU A 359 -17.22 33.93 10.65
N ILE A 360 -15.91 33.79 10.57
CA ILE A 360 -14.99 34.83 11.00
C ILE A 360 -15.21 35.94 9.99
N ASP A 361 -15.91 36.99 10.38
CA ASP A 361 -16.00 38.22 9.62
C ASP A 361 -14.56 38.71 9.41
N GLU A 362 -14.09 38.66 8.18
CA GLU A 362 -12.89 39.36 7.71
C GLU A 362 -13.24 40.83 7.57
N ASP A 363 -13.44 41.53 8.69
CA ASP A 363 -13.47 43.00 8.77
C ASP A 363 -13.26 43.44 10.21
N THR A 364 -11.97 43.49 10.62
CA THR A 364 -11.42 44.53 11.53
C THR A 364 -9.90 44.55 11.46
#